data_b89b4fe83774327455b22063bc24be7b
#
_entry.id   b89b4fe83774327455b22063bc24be7b
#
_cell.length_a   1.000
_cell.length_b   1.000
_cell.length_c   1.000
_cell.angle_alpha   90.00
_cell.angle_beta   90.00
_cell.angle_gamma   90.00
#
_symmetry.space_group_name_H-M   'P 1'
#
loop_
_entity.id
_entity.type
_entity.pdbx_description
1 polymer ?
#
loop_
_entity_poly.entity_id
_entity_poly.type
_entity_poly.pdbx_seq_one_letter_code
_entity_poly.pdbx_strand_id
1 'polypeptide(L)'
;MHEVKDGHLTQAEGASQLTLSERWVREMVRRLRKGGDGVVVHGLRGKRSNRRLAKKDSERAVKIYQAEYADFGPTLAAEYLAEQHKITVSKETLRKWLMEAGAWKAKQRQVKQMHVWRPRRSCCGELVQWDTSIHDWLEGRSTEPVKLIAMIDDASSELFARFVAEDSTVEHMKVLKKYLEQHGRPMAFYTDKAGLFRVNPRRLGYGEEMSQEGETQIGRALRELGIELIHAHSPQAKGRVERCFGTLQDRLVKALRKAGVKTLEESNRYLEKVFLPMWKKRFGREAASEVDAHRGLGDRQELDSILSHVETRRVANDYTISWSGKHYQIPKDSIRPGLRSATIRVERRLDGTIHGRVGETTIPLKACVRQTPAPPAPSSQPARKDHNKGGKSSWMKNFKLAAGMPVGKAGQPPPVPT
;
A
#
# COMPACT_ATOMS: atom_id res chain seq x y z
N MET A 1 59.35 11.43 -5.81
CA MET A 1 60.37 11.13 -4.76
C MET A 1 61.74 10.87 -5.36
N HIS A 2 61.89 10.12 -6.47
CA HIS A 2 63.15 9.93 -7.17
C HIS A 2 63.73 11.24 -7.64
N GLU A 3 62.96 12.13 -8.27
CA GLU A 3 63.40 13.44 -8.73
C GLU A 3 63.98 14.31 -7.63
N VAL A 4 63.40 14.19 -6.39
CA VAL A 4 63.98 14.89 -5.21
C VAL A 4 65.25 14.23 -4.75
N LYS A 5 65.32 12.86 -4.83
CA LYS A 5 66.54 12.12 -4.46
C LYS A 5 67.69 12.44 -5.40
N ASP A 6 67.42 12.57 -6.69
CA ASP A 6 68.38 12.77 -7.77
C ASP A 6 68.68 14.26 -8.00
N GLY A 7 68.05 15.17 -7.25
CA GLY A 7 68.35 16.60 -7.25
C GLY A 7 67.62 17.41 -8.33
N HIS A 8 66.69 16.80 -9.08
CA HIS A 8 65.91 17.47 -10.11
C HIS A 8 64.76 18.32 -9.52
N LEU A 9 64.32 18.03 -8.30
CA LEU A 9 63.39 18.85 -7.54
C LEU A 9 63.92 19.09 -6.13
N THR A 10 63.64 20.27 -5.59
CA THR A 10 63.88 20.59 -4.19
C THR A 10 62.92 19.85 -3.26
N GLN A 11 63.27 19.73 -2.00
CA GLN A 11 62.41 19.08 -0.99
C GLN A 11 61.10 19.86 -0.81
N ALA A 12 61.13 21.17 -0.92
CA ALA A 12 59.97 22.04 -0.84
C ALA A 12 58.99 21.83 -2.04
N GLU A 13 59.54 21.78 -3.25
CA GLU A 13 58.75 21.49 -4.47
C GLU A 13 58.11 20.10 -4.43
N GLY A 14 58.90 19.09 -4.03
CA GLY A 14 58.40 17.73 -3.87
C GLY A 14 57.34 17.62 -2.78
N ALA A 15 57.46 18.38 -1.68
CA ALA A 15 56.44 18.47 -0.64
C ALA A 15 55.14 19.11 -1.14
N SER A 16 55.26 20.18 -1.89
CA SER A 16 54.12 20.86 -2.52
C SER A 16 53.36 19.98 -3.51
N GLN A 17 54.10 19.33 -4.42
CA GLN A 17 53.47 18.42 -5.43
C GLN A 17 52.79 17.21 -4.81
N LEU A 18 53.35 16.65 -3.71
CA LEU A 18 52.78 15.50 -3.04
C LEU A 18 51.79 15.86 -1.91
N THR A 19 51.57 17.14 -1.64
CA THR A 19 50.75 17.61 -0.52
C THR A 19 51.21 17.01 0.83
N LEU A 20 52.50 16.96 1.02
CA LEU A 20 53.18 16.41 2.22
C LEU A 20 54.05 17.52 2.90
N SER A 21 54.42 17.27 4.16
CA SER A 21 55.37 18.15 4.81
C SER A 21 56.78 17.94 4.28
N GLU A 22 57.61 18.98 4.20
CA GLU A 22 59.03 18.88 3.82
C GLU A 22 59.78 17.91 4.72
N ARG A 23 59.50 17.92 6.05
CA ARG A 23 60.07 17.01 7.01
C ARG A 23 59.81 15.54 6.59
N TRP A 24 58.62 15.25 6.13
CA TRP A 24 58.26 13.91 5.69
C TRP A 24 58.93 13.52 4.37
N VAL A 25 59.04 14.45 3.43
CA VAL A 25 59.75 14.24 2.16
C VAL A 25 61.24 13.99 2.43
N ARG A 26 61.85 14.77 3.31
CA ARG A 26 63.26 14.57 3.73
C ARG A 26 63.50 13.17 4.32
N GLU A 27 62.64 12.77 5.21
CA GLU A 27 62.73 11.44 5.83
C GLU A 27 62.55 10.31 4.80
N MET A 28 61.61 10.46 3.89
CA MET A 28 61.36 9.46 2.82
C MET A 28 62.52 9.39 1.83
N VAL A 29 63.13 10.50 1.44
CA VAL A 29 64.33 10.54 0.59
C VAL A 29 65.50 9.86 1.32
N ARG A 30 65.69 10.10 2.63
CA ARG A 30 66.69 9.42 3.45
C ARG A 30 66.48 7.91 3.46
N ARG A 31 65.25 7.45 3.62
CA ARG A 31 64.89 6.02 3.59
C ARG A 31 65.13 5.43 2.20
N LEU A 32 64.69 6.13 1.15
CA LEU A 32 64.86 5.71 -0.22
C LEU A 32 66.34 5.51 -0.61
N ARG A 33 67.25 6.36 -0.10
CA ARG A 33 68.69 6.22 -0.29
C ARG A 33 69.27 4.97 0.39
N LYS A 34 68.70 4.57 1.53
CA LYS A 34 69.18 3.42 2.31
C LYS A 34 68.59 2.08 1.86
N GLY A 35 67.33 2.04 1.44
CA GLY A 35 66.63 0.77 1.24
C GLY A 35 65.89 0.66 -0.10
N GLY A 36 66.13 1.56 -1.05
CA GLY A 36 65.50 1.53 -2.36
C GLY A 36 63.95 1.74 -2.32
N ASP A 37 63.28 1.42 -3.41
CA ASP A 37 61.84 1.70 -3.59
C ASP A 37 60.92 1.00 -2.60
N GLY A 38 61.34 -0.14 -2.05
CA GLY A 38 60.57 -0.89 -1.07
C GLY A 38 60.27 -0.13 0.23
N VAL A 39 61.03 0.90 0.58
CA VAL A 39 60.83 1.70 1.81
C VAL A 39 59.68 2.69 1.71
N VAL A 40 59.19 3.00 0.49
CA VAL A 40 58.02 3.85 0.24
C VAL A 40 56.72 3.08 0.58
N VAL A 41 56.81 1.76 0.55
CA VAL A 41 55.67 0.91 0.91
C VAL A 41 55.47 0.95 2.42
N HIS A 42 54.25 1.27 2.85
CA HIS A 42 53.90 1.35 4.27
C HIS A 42 54.25 0.00 4.96
N GLY A 43 55.05 0.06 6.06
CA GLY A 43 55.58 -1.13 6.73
C GLY A 43 54.54 -2.12 7.28
N LEU A 44 53.28 -1.75 7.36
CA LEU A 44 52.16 -2.61 7.72
C LEU A 44 51.48 -3.25 6.51
N ARG A 45 51.86 -2.87 5.28
CA ARG A 45 51.26 -3.48 4.07
C ARG A 45 51.58 -4.98 4.03
N GLY A 46 50.56 -5.81 3.94
CA GLY A 46 50.69 -7.28 3.97
C GLY A 46 50.81 -7.88 5.36
N LYS A 47 51.00 -7.08 6.42
CA LYS A 47 51.02 -7.60 7.81
C LYS A 47 49.60 -7.80 8.31
N ARG A 48 49.37 -8.85 9.08
CA ARG A 48 48.10 -9.13 9.73
C ARG A 48 47.80 -8.04 10.76
N SER A 49 46.57 -7.51 10.77
CA SER A 49 46.14 -6.55 11.77
C SER A 49 46.14 -7.15 13.18
N ASN A 50 46.65 -6.42 14.17
CA ASN A 50 46.60 -6.82 15.59
C ASN A 50 45.17 -6.94 16.14
N ARG A 51 44.18 -6.30 15.46
CA ARG A 51 42.72 -6.39 15.77
C ARG A 51 42.04 -7.54 15.04
N ARG A 52 42.78 -8.44 14.40
CA ARG A 52 42.17 -9.56 13.68
C ARG A 52 41.57 -10.54 14.71
N LEU A 53 40.28 -10.87 14.50
CA LEU A 53 39.61 -11.92 15.27
C LEU A 53 40.30 -13.27 15.05
N ALA A 54 40.23 -14.13 16.05
CA ALA A 54 40.83 -15.44 16.01
C ALA A 54 40.26 -16.27 14.83
N LYS A 55 41.12 -17.09 14.20
CA LYS A 55 40.71 -17.93 13.07
C LYS A 55 39.58 -18.87 13.47
N LYS A 56 39.58 -19.37 14.70
CA LYS A 56 38.50 -20.21 15.26
C LYS A 56 37.15 -19.52 15.26
N ASP A 57 37.11 -18.22 15.56
CA ASP A 57 35.84 -17.45 15.57
C ASP A 57 35.30 -17.21 14.15
N SER A 58 36.21 -16.98 13.18
CA SER A 58 35.80 -16.84 11.77
C SER A 58 35.26 -18.15 11.19
N GLU A 59 35.92 -19.28 11.48
CA GLU A 59 35.45 -20.60 11.04
C GLU A 59 34.12 -20.96 11.69
N ARG A 60 33.94 -20.68 12.97
CA ARG A 60 32.67 -20.87 13.69
C ARG A 60 31.55 -20.01 13.08
N ALA A 61 31.82 -18.74 12.82
CA ALA A 61 30.84 -17.84 12.21
C ALA A 61 30.40 -18.30 10.82
N VAL A 62 31.35 -18.72 9.97
CA VAL A 62 31.09 -19.26 8.63
C VAL A 62 30.27 -20.55 8.71
N LYS A 63 30.62 -21.47 9.62
CA LYS A 63 29.87 -22.72 9.81
C LYS A 63 28.42 -22.49 10.24
N ILE A 64 28.19 -21.59 11.20
CA ILE A 64 26.84 -21.23 11.64
C ILE A 64 26.06 -20.57 10.48
N TYR A 65 26.72 -19.65 9.74
CA TYR A 65 26.10 -19.01 8.58
C TYR A 65 25.63 -20.04 7.55
N GLN A 66 26.45 -21.00 7.19
CA GLN A 66 26.11 -22.04 6.22
C GLN A 66 24.94 -22.93 6.70
N ALA A 67 24.87 -23.21 8.00
CA ALA A 67 23.83 -24.06 8.58
C ALA A 67 22.48 -23.34 8.75
N GLU A 68 22.48 -22.07 9.16
CA GLU A 68 21.25 -21.40 9.61
C GLU A 68 20.89 -20.14 8.81
N TYR A 69 21.85 -19.53 8.09
CA TYR A 69 21.71 -18.19 7.49
C TYR A 69 22.15 -18.12 6.03
N ALA A 70 22.21 -19.24 5.32
CA ALA A 70 22.77 -19.32 3.97
C ALA A 70 22.13 -18.35 2.96
N ASP A 71 20.85 -18.00 3.13
CA ASP A 71 20.11 -17.04 2.31
C ASP A 71 20.11 -15.59 2.85
N PHE A 72 20.78 -15.36 4.01
CA PHE A 72 20.85 -14.02 4.59
C PHE A 72 21.97 -13.21 3.93
N GLY A 73 21.74 -11.91 3.71
CA GLY A 73 22.84 -11.02 3.37
C GLY A 73 23.80 -10.83 4.56
N PRO A 74 25.10 -10.52 4.32
CA PRO A 74 26.09 -10.41 5.39
C PRO A 74 25.72 -9.43 6.50
N THR A 75 24.92 -8.39 6.19
CA THR A 75 24.46 -7.41 7.19
C THR A 75 23.47 -8.04 8.15
N LEU A 76 22.46 -8.73 7.65
CA LEU A 76 21.45 -9.39 8.47
C LEU A 76 22.07 -10.56 9.24
N ALA A 77 22.93 -11.35 8.58
CA ALA A 77 23.63 -12.45 9.23
C ALA A 77 24.52 -11.99 10.40
N ALA A 78 25.24 -10.87 10.26
CA ALA A 78 26.06 -10.34 11.36
C ALA A 78 25.23 -9.95 12.58
N GLU A 79 24.01 -9.45 12.37
CA GLU A 79 23.07 -9.10 13.42
C GLU A 79 22.62 -10.35 14.19
N TYR A 80 22.18 -11.39 13.47
CA TYR A 80 21.75 -12.65 14.10
C TYR A 80 22.90 -13.39 14.78
N LEU A 81 24.12 -13.37 14.23
CA LEU A 81 25.30 -13.92 14.87
C LEU A 81 25.60 -13.22 16.20
N ALA A 82 25.47 -11.90 16.27
CA ALA A 82 25.64 -11.16 17.51
C ALA A 82 24.54 -11.46 18.53
N GLU A 83 23.28 -11.46 18.12
CA GLU A 83 22.13 -11.63 19.00
C GLU A 83 22.00 -13.07 19.54
N GLN A 84 22.09 -14.06 18.65
CA GLN A 84 21.82 -15.46 19.00
C GLN A 84 23.05 -16.28 19.36
N HIS A 85 24.20 -15.98 18.74
CA HIS A 85 25.42 -16.78 18.91
C HIS A 85 26.52 -16.04 19.66
N LYS A 86 26.29 -14.77 20.07
CA LYS A 86 27.27 -13.92 20.78
C LYS A 86 28.55 -13.69 19.99
N ILE A 87 28.48 -13.76 18.66
CA ILE A 87 29.60 -13.49 17.75
C ILE A 87 29.46 -12.09 17.20
N THR A 88 30.14 -11.12 17.80
CA THR A 88 30.10 -9.72 17.35
C THR A 88 31.15 -9.50 16.28
N VAL A 89 30.71 -9.29 15.04
CA VAL A 89 31.57 -9.06 13.88
C VAL A 89 30.97 -7.98 12.98
N SER A 90 31.81 -7.14 12.36
CA SER A 90 31.34 -6.18 11.41
C SER A 90 30.80 -6.86 10.16
N LYS A 91 29.74 -6.28 9.55
CA LYS A 91 29.18 -6.79 8.29
C LYS A 91 30.22 -6.96 7.18
N GLU A 92 31.21 -6.07 7.15
CA GLU A 92 32.27 -6.10 6.13
C GLU A 92 33.28 -7.22 6.41
N THR A 93 33.63 -7.46 7.67
CA THR A 93 34.47 -8.58 8.06
C THR A 93 33.80 -9.91 7.75
N LEU A 94 32.53 -10.04 8.13
CA LEU A 94 31.75 -11.25 7.82
C LEU A 94 31.64 -11.45 6.30
N ARG A 95 31.36 -10.39 5.52
CA ARG A 95 31.31 -10.46 4.07
C ARG A 95 32.59 -11.03 3.46
N LYS A 96 33.75 -10.58 3.93
CA LYS A 96 35.05 -11.10 3.49
C LYS A 96 35.21 -12.57 3.80
N TRP A 97 34.89 -12.99 5.02
CA TRP A 97 35.01 -14.41 5.43
C TRP A 97 34.08 -15.30 4.58
N LEU A 98 32.86 -14.85 4.32
CA LEU A 98 31.89 -15.59 3.51
C LEU A 98 32.33 -15.68 2.05
N MET A 99 32.94 -14.62 1.50
CA MET A 99 33.52 -14.64 0.16
C MET A 99 34.73 -15.57 0.06
N GLU A 100 35.64 -15.51 1.04
CA GLU A 100 36.83 -16.41 1.15
C GLU A 100 36.41 -17.88 1.24
N ALA A 101 35.31 -18.14 1.96
CA ALA A 101 34.75 -19.49 2.09
C ALA A 101 33.86 -19.93 0.91
N GLY A 102 33.67 -19.09 -0.10
CA GLY A 102 32.74 -19.36 -1.23
C GLY A 102 31.27 -19.43 -0.85
N ALA A 103 30.92 -19.09 0.41
CA ALA A 103 29.58 -19.19 0.93
C ALA A 103 28.65 -18.01 0.52
N TRP A 104 29.24 -16.91 0.02
CA TRP A 104 28.49 -15.75 -0.43
C TRP A 104 29.19 -15.04 -1.59
N LYS A 105 28.41 -14.58 -2.58
CA LYS A 105 28.90 -13.82 -3.72
C LYS A 105 28.27 -12.43 -3.74
N ALA A 106 29.06 -11.41 -3.99
CA ALA A 106 28.57 -10.05 -4.14
C ALA A 106 27.71 -9.95 -5.40
N LYS A 107 26.49 -9.40 -5.28
CA LYS A 107 25.68 -9.05 -6.45
C LYS A 107 26.40 -7.93 -7.21
N GLN A 108 26.52 -8.06 -8.53
CA GLN A 108 27.03 -6.97 -9.37
C GLN A 108 26.10 -5.75 -9.21
N ARG A 109 26.69 -4.60 -8.90
CA ARG A 109 25.95 -3.34 -8.88
C ARG A 109 25.62 -2.95 -10.32
N GLN A 110 24.34 -2.98 -10.68
CA GLN A 110 23.88 -2.24 -11.85
C GLN A 110 24.01 -0.75 -11.56
N VAL A 111 24.61 -0.01 -12.50
CA VAL A 111 24.64 1.47 -12.44
C VAL A 111 23.21 1.94 -12.64
N LYS A 112 22.53 2.30 -11.56
CA LYS A 112 21.21 2.92 -11.63
C LYS A 112 21.39 4.40 -12.01
N GLN A 113 20.51 4.90 -12.88
CA GLN A 113 20.44 6.34 -13.17
C GLN A 113 20.35 7.13 -11.86
N MET A 114 21.11 8.22 -11.77
CA MET A 114 21.03 9.12 -10.63
C MET A 114 19.69 9.85 -10.66
N HIS A 115 18.88 9.62 -9.65
CA HIS A 115 17.60 10.32 -9.49
C HIS A 115 17.76 11.43 -8.45
N VAL A 116 17.17 12.59 -8.74
CA VAL A 116 17.09 13.70 -7.77
C VAL A 116 16.19 13.28 -6.61
N TRP A 117 16.72 13.33 -5.41
CA TRP A 117 16.01 12.94 -4.21
C TRP A 117 15.13 14.07 -3.72
N ARG A 118 13.83 13.82 -3.59
CA ARG A 118 12.94 14.75 -2.90
C ARG A 118 13.35 14.84 -1.41
N PRO A 119 13.51 16.06 -0.83
CA PRO A 119 13.76 16.19 0.60
C PRO A 119 12.62 15.57 1.42
N ARG A 120 12.91 15.19 2.65
CA ARG A 120 11.89 14.70 3.58
C ARG A 120 10.99 15.84 4.02
N ARG A 121 9.78 15.52 4.42
CA ARG A 121 8.93 16.44 5.17
C ARG A 121 9.56 16.70 6.53
N SER A 122 9.25 17.86 7.11
CA SER A 122 9.84 18.28 8.38
C SER A 122 9.15 17.66 9.59
N CYS A 123 7.83 17.49 9.53
CA CYS A 123 7.02 17.04 10.66
C CYS A 123 6.50 15.61 10.47
N CYS A 124 6.43 14.84 11.55
CA CYS A 124 5.68 13.59 11.57
C CYS A 124 4.21 13.84 11.21
N GLY A 125 3.58 12.93 10.47
CA GLY A 125 2.18 13.08 10.07
C GLY A 125 1.90 14.10 8.97
N GLU A 126 2.91 14.83 8.48
CA GLU A 126 2.74 15.76 7.36
C GLU A 126 2.50 15.01 6.05
N LEU A 127 3.19 13.90 5.83
CA LEU A 127 3.02 13.05 4.65
C LEU A 127 3.29 11.58 4.99
N VAL A 128 2.34 10.73 4.73
CA VAL A 128 2.45 9.28 4.92
C VAL A 128 2.35 8.57 3.59
N GLN A 129 3.36 7.80 3.22
CA GLN A 129 3.35 7.00 1.99
C GLN A 129 2.63 5.69 2.27
N TRP A 130 1.60 5.39 1.50
CA TRP A 130 0.73 4.23 1.65
C TRP A 130 0.79 3.36 0.40
N ASP A 131 1.05 2.06 0.59
CA ASP A 131 1.17 1.11 -0.50
C ASP A 131 0.94 -0.33 -0.03
N THR A 132 0.66 -1.23 -0.97
CA THR A 132 0.49 -2.67 -0.73
C THR A 132 1.60 -3.45 -1.42
N SER A 133 2.15 -4.43 -0.72
CA SER A 133 3.12 -5.37 -1.29
C SER A 133 2.53 -6.77 -1.37
N ILE A 134 2.50 -7.27 -2.61
CA ILE A 134 2.19 -8.67 -2.92
C ILE A 134 3.52 -9.41 -3.00
N HIS A 135 3.75 -10.33 -2.07
CA HIS A 135 4.97 -11.12 -1.98
C HIS A 135 4.66 -12.44 -1.26
N ASP A 136 5.47 -13.46 -1.46
CA ASP A 136 5.37 -14.68 -0.66
C ASP A 136 5.98 -14.45 0.74
N TRP A 137 5.20 -13.77 1.59
CA TRP A 137 5.62 -13.39 2.95
C TRP A 137 5.86 -14.57 3.87
N LEU A 138 5.19 -15.69 3.61
CA LEU A 138 5.24 -16.89 4.44
C LEU A 138 5.95 -18.05 3.75
N GLU A 139 6.53 -17.87 2.57
CA GLU A 139 7.33 -18.86 1.84
C GLU A 139 6.61 -20.23 1.74
N GLY A 140 5.34 -20.21 1.36
CA GLY A 140 4.51 -21.40 1.25
C GLY A 140 4.12 -22.07 2.58
N ARG A 141 4.43 -21.47 3.74
CA ARG A 141 4.03 -22.00 5.06
C ARG A 141 2.55 -21.82 5.37
N SER A 142 1.86 -20.94 4.65
CA SER A 142 0.43 -20.75 4.74
C SER A 142 -0.27 -21.31 3.50
N THR A 143 -1.47 -21.85 3.67
CA THR A 143 -2.34 -22.28 2.56
C THR A 143 -2.95 -21.11 1.82
N GLU A 144 -3.09 -19.95 2.49
CA GLU A 144 -3.66 -18.75 1.92
C GLU A 144 -2.57 -17.67 1.74
N PRO A 145 -2.51 -17.03 0.57
CA PRO A 145 -1.57 -15.93 0.35
C PRO A 145 -1.95 -14.74 1.22
N VAL A 146 -0.95 -14.09 1.81
CA VAL A 146 -1.12 -12.86 2.58
C VAL A 146 -0.46 -11.69 1.87
N LYS A 147 -1.07 -10.51 1.98
CA LYS A 147 -0.55 -9.25 1.44
C LYS A 147 -0.22 -8.32 2.57
N LEU A 148 0.77 -7.44 2.37
CA LEU A 148 1.17 -6.48 3.37
C LEU A 148 0.80 -5.07 2.95
N ILE A 149 -0.12 -4.43 3.68
CA ILE A 149 -0.38 -3.00 3.57
C ILE A 149 0.57 -2.28 4.50
N ALA A 150 1.29 -1.29 3.98
CA ALA A 150 2.26 -0.50 4.73
C ALA A 150 2.02 1.00 4.56
N MET A 151 2.14 1.72 5.66
CA MET A 151 2.10 3.17 5.75
C MET A 151 3.39 3.62 6.41
N ILE A 152 4.22 4.39 5.69
CA ILE A 152 5.49 4.89 6.21
C ILE A 152 5.49 6.41 6.27
N ASP A 153 5.78 6.97 7.43
CA ASP A 153 5.92 8.39 7.61
C ASP A 153 7.16 8.93 6.87
N ASP A 154 6.97 10.00 6.13
CA ASP A 154 8.01 10.57 5.27
C ASP A 154 9.14 11.25 6.07
N ALA A 155 8.82 11.87 7.19
CA ALA A 155 9.79 12.54 8.05
C ALA A 155 10.60 11.55 8.88
N SER A 156 9.92 10.72 9.67
CA SER A 156 10.52 9.86 10.68
C SER A 156 10.89 8.46 10.20
N SER A 157 10.36 8.01 9.05
CA SER A 157 10.41 6.60 8.63
C SER A 157 9.72 5.64 9.60
N GLU A 158 8.88 6.13 10.48
CA GLU A 158 8.01 5.27 11.29
C GLU A 158 7.09 4.46 10.39
N LEU A 159 7.03 3.18 10.65
CA LEU A 159 6.28 2.22 9.85
C LEU A 159 5.06 1.75 10.62
N PHE A 160 3.92 1.89 10.02
CA PHE A 160 2.70 1.17 10.37
C PHE A 160 2.42 0.15 9.27
N ALA A 161 2.22 -1.11 9.60
CA ALA A 161 1.96 -2.13 8.61
C ALA A 161 1.04 -3.21 9.17
N ARG A 162 0.30 -3.88 8.26
CA ARG A 162 -0.60 -4.95 8.61
C ARG A 162 -0.75 -5.94 7.47
N PHE A 163 -0.72 -7.23 7.81
CA PHE A 163 -1.06 -8.29 6.89
C PHE A 163 -2.58 -8.41 6.72
N VAL A 164 -3.00 -8.64 5.49
CA VAL A 164 -4.38 -8.84 5.09
C VAL A 164 -4.48 -10.04 4.15
N ALA A 165 -5.64 -10.70 4.10
CA ALA A 165 -5.88 -11.81 3.17
C ALA A 165 -6.05 -11.29 1.74
N GLU A 166 -6.76 -10.17 1.58
CA GLU A 166 -7.11 -9.60 0.29
C GLU A 166 -6.70 -8.13 0.19
N ASP A 167 -6.39 -7.70 -1.04
CA ASP A 167 -6.16 -6.29 -1.38
C ASP A 167 -7.51 -5.68 -1.82
N SER A 168 -8.36 -5.41 -0.85
CA SER A 168 -9.71 -4.88 -1.06
C SER A 168 -9.92 -3.54 -0.36
N THR A 169 -10.86 -2.74 -0.85
CA THR A 169 -11.26 -1.47 -0.24
C THR A 169 -11.61 -1.64 1.25
N VAL A 170 -12.28 -2.73 1.62
CA VAL A 170 -12.67 -3.01 3.01
C VAL A 170 -11.45 -3.24 3.89
N GLU A 171 -10.49 -4.05 3.43
CA GLU A 171 -9.26 -4.30 4.18
C GLU A 171 -8.41 -3.03 4.33
N HIS A 172 -8.30 -2.23 3.28
CA HIS A 172 -7.64 -0.94 3.36
C HIS A 172 -8.32 0.02 4.35
N MET A 173 -9.66 0.06 4.39
CA MET A 173 -10.39 0.86 5.38
C MET A 173 -10.19 0.35 6.81
N LYS A 174 -10.14 -0.98 7.03
CA LYS A 174 -9.83 -1.57 8.34
C LYS A 174 -8.42 -1.21 8.81
N VAL A 175 -7.45 -1.26 7.90
CA VAL A 175 -6.05 -0.88 8.17
C VAL A 175 -5.95 0.62 8.45
N LEU A 176 -6.62 1.45 7.64
CA LEU A 176 -6.69 2.90 7.83
C LEU A 176 -7.32 3.25 9.18
N LYS A 177 -8.43 2.59 9.57
CA LYS A 177 -9.06 2.81 10.87
C LYS A 177 -8.07 2.61 12.02
N LYS A 178 -7.33 1.50 12.00
CA LYS A 178 -6.31 1.22 13.02
C LYS A 178 -5.17 2.24 13.03
N TYR A 179 -4.72 2.66 11.86
CA TYR A 179 -3.73 3.72 11.75
C TYR A 179 -4.24 5.01 12.41
N LEU A 180 -5.45 5.43 12.05
CA LEU A 180 -6.06 6.66 12.57
C LEU A 180 -6.29 6.60 14.09
N GLU A 181 -6.72 5.45 14.61
CA GLU A 181 -6.90 5.24 16.05
C GLU A 181 -5.58 5.31 16.82
N GLN A 182 -4.48 4.93 16.20
CA GLN A 182 -3.16 4.86 16.84
C GLN A 182 -2.36 6.17 16.72
N HIS A 183 -2.45 6.85 15.58
CA HIS A 183 -1.62 8.02 15.27
C HIS A 183 -2.43 9.31 15.10
N GLY A 184 -3.73 9.23 14.86
CA GLY A 184 -4.53 10.36 14.43
C GLY A 184 -4.56 10.52 12.91
N ARG A 185 -5.11 11.66 12.44
CA ARG A 185 -5.28 11.99 11.03
C ARG A 185 -4.03 12.70 10.49
N PRO A 186 -3.26 12.11 9.57
CA PRO A 186 -2.16 12.82 8.92
C PRO A 186 -2.68 13.96 8.03
N MET A 187 -1.82 14.87 7.62
CA MET A 187 -2.21 15.91 6.68
C MET A 187 -2.47 15.35 5.29
N ALA A 188 -1.60 14.45 4.82
CA ALA A 188 -1.73 13.85 3.50
C ALA A 188 -1.27 12.39 3.45
N PHE A 189 -1.96 11.59 2.61
CA PHE A 189 -1.47 10.30 2.14
C PHE A 189 -0.91 10.41 0.73
N TYR A 190 0.18 9.72 0.49
CA TYR A 190 0.83 9.61 -0.81
C TYR A 190 0.72 8.18 -1.32
N THR A 191 -0.07 7.96 -2.38
CA THR A 191 -0.38 6.63 -2.93
C THR A 191 0.01 6.53 -4.40
N ASP A 192 -0.04 5.31 -4.94
CA ASP A 192 0.01 5.14 -6.39
C ASP A 192 -1.35 5.47 -7.06
N LYS A 193 -1.40 5.21 -8.36
CA LYS A 193 -2.63 5.37 -9.17
C LYS A 193 -3.43 4.06 -9.26
N ALA A 194 -3.32 3.16 -8.28
CA ALA A 194 -4.12 1.95 -8.24
C ALA A 194 -5.63 2.26 -8.20
N GLY A 195 -6.45 1.38 -8.72
CA GLY A 195 -7.91 1.56 -8.82
C GLY A 195 -8.59 1.83 -7.47
N LEU A 196 -8.01 1.35 -6.37
CA LEU A 196 -8.47 1.63 -5.01
C LEU A 196 -8.42 3.12 -4.62
N PHE A 197 -7.45 3.85 -5.17
CA PHE A 197 -7.21 5.26 -4.84
C PHE A 197 -7.63 6.21 -5.96
N ARG A 198 -7.78 5.73 -7.20
CA ARG A 198 -8.10 6.57 -8.35
C ARG A 198 -9.06 5.88 -9.30
N VAL A 199 -10.12 6.59 -9.68
CA VAL A 199 -11.00 6.20 -10.79
C VAL A 199 -10.24 6.36 -12.10
N ASN A 200 -10.18 5.30 -12.90
CA ASN A 200 -9.65 5.38 -14.26
C ASN A 200 -10.83 5.56 -15.24
N PRO A 201 -10.98 6.75 -15.86
CA PRO A 201 -12.12 7.02 -16.76
C PRO A 201 -12.23 6.08 -17.96
N ARG A 202 -11.12 5.42 -18.35
CA ARG A 202 -11.07 4.48 -19.47
C ARG A 202 -11.48 3.05 -19.13
N ARG A 203 -11.68 2.73 -17.83
CA ARG A 203 -12.10 1.41 -17.34
C ARG A 203 -13.51 1.42 -16.74
N LEU A 204 -14.41 2.23 -17.25
CA LEU A 204 -15.82 2.22 -16.87
C LEU A 204 -16.51 0.95 -17.42
N GLY A 205 -16.04 -0.21 -16.99
CA GLY A 205 -16.64 -1.51 -17.24
C GLY A 205 -17.00 -2.15 -15.91
N TYR A 206 -18.28 -2.45 -15.76
CA TYR A 206 -18.93 -3.28 -14.73
C TYR A 206 -18.03 -3.80 -13.59
N GLY A 207 -18.16 -3.21 -12.38
CA GLY A 207 -17.66 -3.81 -11.15
C GLY A 207 -16.77 -2.96 -10.24
N GLU A 208 -16.43 -1.72 -10.59
CA GLU A 208 -15.69 -0.85 -9.67
C GLU A 208 -16.64 -0.11 -8.73
N GLU A 209 -16.39 -0.24 -7.43
CA GLU A 209 -17.13 0.44 -6.36
C GLU A 209 -16.86 1.95 -6.37
N MET A 210 -17.63 2.70 -7.16
CA MET A 210 -17.52 4.16 -7.24
C MET A 210 -18.53 4.84 -6.31
N SER A 211 -18.12 5.95 -5.71
CA SER A 211 -19.09 6.92 -5.21
C SER A 211 -19.78 7.60 -6.40
N GLN A 212 -20.99 8.12 -6.20
CA GLN A 212 -21.77 8.79 -7.24
C GLN A 212 -21.07 10.02 -7.85
N GLU A 213 -20.01 10.51 -7.23
CA GLU A 213 -19.23 11.68 -7.65
C GLU A 213 -17.99 11.33 -8.51
N GLY A 214 -17.83 10.07 -8.95
CA GLY A 214 -16.65 9.65 -9.71
C GLY A 214 -15.39 9.51 -8.85
N GLU A 215 -15.53 9.45 -7.54
CA GLU A 215 -14.49 9.29 -6.55
C GLU A 215 -14.49 7.85 -6.01
N THR A 216 -13.30 7.32 -5.64
CA THR A 216 -13.23 6.00 -4.99
C THR A 216 -13.75 6.08 -3.54
N GLN A 217 -14.17 4.94 -2.98
CA GLN A 217 -14.62 4.88 -1.59
C GLN A 217 -13.55 5.33 -0.59
N ILE A 218 -12.27 5.02 -0.86
CA ILE A 218 -11.14 5.48 -0.02
C ILE A 218 -10.94 6.99 -0.21
N GLY A 219 -10.96 7.50 -1.44
CA GLY A 219 -10.84 8.94 -1.72
C GLY A 219 -11.92 9.72 -0.99
N ARG A 220 -13.19 9.29 -1.07
CA ARG A 220 -14.32 9.88 -0.35
C ARG A 220 -14.05 9.88 1.17
N ALA A 221 -13.64 8.74 1.74
CA ALA A 221 -13.39 8.65 3.17
C ALA A 221 -12.27 9.60 3.63
N LEU A 222 -11.18 9.71 2.85
CA LEU A 222 -10.09 10.62 3.16
C LEU A 222 -10.53 12.09 3.07
N ARG A 223 -11.33 12.44 2.05
CA ARG A 223 -11.90 13.79 1.91
C ARG A 223 -12.82 14.15 3.10
N GLU A 224 -13.69 13.24 3.51
CA GLU A 224 -14.57 13.44 4.68
C GLU A 224 -13.76 13.57 5.99
N LEU A 225 -12.60 12.91 6.09
CA LEU A 225 -11.66 13.06 7.20
C LEU A 225 -10.81 14.33 7.11
N GLY A 226 -10.89 15.08 5.99
CA GLY A 226 -10.06 16.24 5.75
C GLY A 226 -8.58 15.89 5.55
N ILE A 227 -8.29 14.71 4.99
CA ILE A 227 -6.94 14.22 4.69
C ILE A 227 -6.72 14.35 3.18
N GLU A 228 -5.63 14.99 2.78
CA GLU A 228 -5.28 15.13 1.37
C GLU A 228 -4.81 13.79 0.78
N LEU A 229 -5.29 13.46 -0.42
CA LEU A 229 -4.84 12.29 -1.18
C LEU A 229 -3.97 12.74 -2.37
N ILE A 230 -2.67 12.48 -2.29
CA ILE A 230 -1.70 12.85 -3.32
C ILE A 230 -1.34 11.60 -4.12
N HIS A 231 -1.57 11.65 -5.44
CA HIS A 231 -1.21 10.56 -6.34
C HIS A 231 0.21 10.72 -6.88
N ALA A 232 1.01 9.65 -6.80
CA ALA A 232 2.35 9.61 -7.36
C ALA A 232 2.30 9.78 -8.89
N HIS A 233 2.98 10.79 -9.40
CA HIS A 233 3.12 10.99 -10.85
C HIS A 233 4.28 10.21 -11.46
N SER A 234 5.21 9.70 -10.63
CA SER A 234 6.36 8.91 -11.08
C SER A 234 6.75 7.85 -10.04
N PRO A 235 7.34 6.73 -10.46
CA PRO A 235 7.88 5.71 -9.55
C PRO A 235 8.91 6.28 -8.56
N GLN A 236 9.71 7.27 -9.00
CA GLN A 236 10.74 7.89 -8.17
C GLN A 236 10.16 8.62 -6.94
N ALA A 237 8.94 9.12 -7.07
CA ALA A 237 8.25 9.81 -5.99
C ALA A 237 7.91 8.88 -4.82
N LYS A 238 7.76 7.56 -5.05
CA LYS A 238 7.52 6.50 -4.06
C LYS A 238 8.79 5.82 -3.51
N GLY A 239 9.96 6.32 -3.85
CA GLY A 239 11.24 5.65 -3.53
C GLY A 239 11.50 5.35 -2.05
N ARG A 240 10.70 5.86 -1.10
CA ARG A 240 10.79 5.51 0.33
C ARG A 240 10.02 4.25 0.64
N VAL A 241 8.76 4.15 0.21
CA VAL A 241 7.96 2.95 0.43
C VAL A 241 8.50 1.77 -0.37
N GLU A 242 9.02 1.98 -1.58
CA GLU A 242 9.69 0.93 -2.37
C GLU A 242 10.92 0.37 -1.64
N ARG A 243 11.77 1.24 -1.08
CA ARG A 243 12.92 0.81 -0.28
C ARG A 243 12.51 0.15 1.03
N CYS A 244 11.42 0.63 1.63
CA CYS A 244 10.81 -0.01 2.78
C CYS A 244 10.42 -1.45 2.44
N PHE A 245 9.69 -1.67 1.36
CA PHE A 245 9.30 -3.02 0.93
C PHE A 245 10.51 -3.89 0.61
N GLY A 246 11.53 -3.38 -0.08
CA GLY A 246 12.77 -4.14 -0.30
C GLY A 246 13.44 -4.59 1.01
N THR A 247 13.40 -3.73 2.03
CA THR A 247 13.92 -4.07 3.36
C THR A 247 13.02 -5.07 4.09
N LEU A 248 11.69 -4.91 3.99
CA LEU A 248 10.72 -5.82 4.59
C LEU A 248 10.80 -7.21 3.96
N GLN A 249 10.85 -7.30 2.63
CA GLN A 249 11.00 -8.56 1.90
C GLN A 249 12.28 -9.30 2.28
N ASP A 250 13.40 -8.58 2.48
CA ASP A 250 14.64 -9.21 2.94
C ASP A 250 14.57 -9.62 4.42
N ARG A 251 13.99 -8.82 5.30
CA ARG A 251 14.08 -9.00 6.75
C ARG A 251 12.87 -9.65 7.39
N LEU A 252 11.65 -9.18 7.05
CA LEU A 252 10.42 -9.64 7.69
C LEU A 252 10.10 -11.09 7.30
N VAL A 253 10.29 -11.47 6.03
CA VAL A 253 10.11 -12.86 5.57
C VAL A 253 10.97 -13.83 6.40
N LYS A 254 12.25 -13.50 6.56
CA LYS A 254 13.20 -14.32 7.31
C LYS A 254 12.89 -14.33 8.81
N ALA A 255 12.44 -13.20 9.36
CA ALA A 255 12.04 -13.10 10.76
C ALA A 255 10.79 -13.93 11.06
N LEU A 256 9.77 -13.89 10.18
CA LEU A 256 8.56 -14.71 10.28
C LEU A 256 8.91 -16.21 10.19
N ARG A 257 9.82 -16.59 9.29
CA ARG A 257 10.31 -17.96 9.16
C ARG A 257 10.99 -18.44 10.45
N LYS A 258 11.89 -17.66 11.01
CA LYS A 258 12.58 -17.99 12.26
C LYS A 258 11.64 -18.08 13.46
N ALA A 259 10.59 -17.29 13.47
CA ALA A 259 9.56 -17.33 14.50
C ALA A 259 8.53 -18.46 14.28
N GLY A 260 8.63 -19.24 13.19
CA GLY A 260 7.72 -20.34 12.90
C GLY A 260 6.28 -19.89 12.57
N VAL A 261 6.10 -18.65 12.16
CA VAL A 261 4.78 -18.05 11.85
C VAL A 261 4.18 -18.68 10.60
N LYS A 262 2.88 -19.04 10.66
CA LYS A 262 2.17 -19.74 9.59
C LYS A 262 0.82 -19.13 9.23
N THR A 263 0.19 -18.37 10.13
CA THR A 263 -1.14 -17.81 9.91
C THR A 263 -1.12 -16.29 9.80
N LEU A 264 -2.20 -15.71 9.25
CA LEU A 264 -2.40 -14.27 9.15
C LEU A 264 -2.40 -13.60 10.53
N GLU A 265 -3.06 -14.21 11.51
CA GLU A 265 -3.19 -13.69 12.88
C GLU A 265 -1.82 -13.70 13.59
N GLU A 266 -1.08 -14.80 13.46
CA GLU A 266 0.28 -14.91 13.99
C GLU A 266 1.20 -13.89 13.35
N SER A 267 1.09 -13.69 12.03
CA SER A 267 1.86 -12.70 11.27
C SER A 267 1.62 -11.29 11.81
N ASN A 268 0.37 -10.92 12.01
CA ASN A 268 0.01 -9.62 12.55
C ASN A 268 0.47 -9.45 14.02
N ARG A 269 0.35 -10.49 14.83
CA ARG A 269 0.83 -10.48 16.22
C ARG A 269 2.34 -10.30 16.31
N TYR A 270 3.08 -11.02 15.47
CA TYR A 270 4.53 -10.90 15.39
C TYR A 270 4.95 -9.52 14.88
N LEU A 271 4.27 -9.03 13.84
CA LEU A 271 4.52 -7.71 13.28
C LEU A 271 4.36 -6.62 14.33
N GLU A 272 3.23 -6.58 15.04
CA GLU A 272 2.93 -5.56 16.05
C GLU A 272 3.86 -5.64 17.27
N LYS A 273 4.08 -6.85 17.81
CA LYS A 273 4.78 -7.00 19.10
C LYS A 273 6.30 -7.05 18.98
N VAL A 274 6.83 -7.50 17.85
CA VAL A 274 8.27 -7.75 17.69
C VAL A 274 8.87 -6.90 16.59
N PHE A 275 8.31 -6.96 15.39
CA PHE A 275 8.98 -6.39 14.23
C PHE A 275 8.88 -4.87 14.14
N LEU A 276 7.70 -4.28 14.37
CA LEU A 276 7.52 -2.83 14.33
C LEU A 276 8.33 -2.08 15.41
N PRO A 277 8.39 -2.55 16.68
CA PRO A 277 9.29 -1.96 17.68
C PRO A 277 10.77 -2.03 17.27
N MET A 278 11.21 -3.17 16.72
CA MET A 278 12.57 -3.35 16.20
C MET A 278 12.81 -2.40 15.00
N TRP A 279 11.83 -2.28 14.10
CA TRP A 279 11.89 -1.35 12.96
C TRP A 279 12.09 0.08 13.42
N LYS A 280 11.26 0.56 14.36
CA LYS A 280 11.35 1.92 14.92
C LYS A 280 12.74 2.18 15.50
N LYS A 281 13.27 1.27 16.29
CA LYS A 281 14.61 1.39 16.88
C LYS A 281 15.73 1.42 15.84
N ARG A 282 15.60 0.69 14.73
CA ARG A 282 16.68 0.49 13.76
C ARG A 282 16.63 1.41 12.56
N PHE A 283 15.46 1.70 12.06
CA PHE A 283 15.22 2.44 10.83
C PHE A 283 14.48 3.76 11.06
N GLY A 284 13.88 3.94 12.23
CA GLY A 284 13.30 5.20 12.65
C GLY A 284 14.36 6.31 12.68
N ARG A 285 13.92 7.52 12.45
CA ARG A 285 14.73 8.73 12.45
C ARG A 285 14.00 9.81 13.21
N GLU A 286 14.72 10.71 13.80
CA GLU A 286 14.16 11.95 14.31
C GLU A 286 13.70 12.82 13.13
N ALA A 287 12.50 13.36 13.23
CA ALA A 287 11.99 14.36 12.30
C ALA A 287 12.78 15.66 12.45
N ALA A 288 12.82 16.47 11.38
CA ALA A 288 13.52 17.76 11.45
C ALA A 288 12.83 18.75 12.39
N SER A 289 11.54 18.56 12.65
CA SER A 289 10.73 19.32 13.60
C SER A 289 10.15 18.38 14.67
N GLU A 290 10.09 18.84 15.90
CA GLU A 290 9.45 18.14 17.02
C GLU A 290 7.91 18.18 16.93
N VAL A 291 7.36 19.02 16.05
CA VAL A 291 5.91 19.15 15.86
C VAL A 291 5.35 17.90 15.19
N ASP A 292 4.35 17.29 15.82
CA ASP A 292 3.54 16.25 15.20
C ASP A 292 2.36 16.90 14.46
N ALA A 293 2.29 16.70 13.15
CA ALA A 293 1.24 17.24 12.29
C ALA A 293 -0.03 16.37 12.25
N HIS A 294 -0.06 15.25 12.97
CA HIS A 294 -1.29 14.47 13.10
C HIS A 294 -2.35 15.26 13.87
N ARG A 295 -3.57 15.20 13.38
CA ARG A 295 -4.73 15.84 14.00
C ARG A 295 -5.55 14.81 14.75
N GLY A 296 -6.16 15.21 15.85
CA GLY A 296 -7.03 14.35 16.64
C GLY A 296 -8.18 13.77 15.81
N LEU A 297 -8.66 12.60 16.20
CA LEU A 297 -9.88 11.99 15.68
C LEU A 297 -11.10 12.73 16.24
N GLY A 298 -12.13 12.86 15.40
CA GLY A 298 -13.47 13.21 15.87
C GLY A 298 -14.18 12.07 16.59
N ASP A 299 -15.51 12.15 16.67
CA ASP A 299 -16.35 11.12 17.30
C ASP A 299 -16.13 9.75 16.63
N ARG A 300 -16.05 8.68 17.44
CA ARG A 300 -15.92 7.29 16.95
C ARG A 300 -17.09 6.87 16.06
N GLN A 301 -18.30 7.34 16.34
CA GLN A 301 -19.47 7.03 15.52
C GLN A 301 -19.35 7.65 14.12
N GLU A 302 -18.78 8.83 14.04
CA GLU A 302 -18.49 9.48 12.76
C GLU A 302 -17.42 8.72 11.98
N LEU A 303 -16.36 8.25 12.62
CA LEU A 303 -15.30 7.46 11.99
C LEU A 303 -15.84 6.17 11.37
N ASP A 304 -16.72 5.44 12.07
CA ASP A 304 -17.33 4.22 11.56
C ASP A 304 -18.27 4.48 10.36
N SER A 305 -18.93 5.63 10.34
CA SER A 305 -19.74 6.08 9.21
C SER A 305 -18.86 6.47 8.00
N ILE A 306 -17.79 7.22 8.25
CA ILE A 306 -16.87 7.67 7.19
C ILE A 306 -16.16 6.47 6.56
N LEU A 307 -15.62 5.56 7.39
CA LEU A 307 -14.92 4.35 6.94
C LEU A 307 -15.89 3.20 6.64
N SER A 308 -16.93 3.48 5.87
CA SER A 308 -17.94 2.54 5.40
C SER A 308 -18.01 2.56 3.86
N HIS A 309 -18.56 1.51 3.27
CA HIS A 309 -18.95 1.56 1.87
C HIS A 309 -20.24 2.34 1.73
N VAL A 310 -20.23 3.40 0.96
CA VAL A 310 -21.33 4.37 0.86
C VAL A 310 -21.90 4.39 -0.54
N GLU A 311 -23.23 4.32 -0.61
CA GLU A 311 -23.99 4.60 -1.83
C GLU A 311 -25.25 5.42 -1.49
N THR A 312 -25.76 6.16 -2.45
CA THR A 312 -27.04 6.82 -2.29
C THR A 312 -28.16 5.97 -2.89
N ARG A 313 -29.26 5.83 -2.18
CA ARG A 313 -30.42 5.04 -2.61
C ARG A 313 -31.71 5.81 -2.33
N ARG A 314 -32.72 5.59 -3.18
CA ARG A 314 -34.03 6.15 -3.00
C ARG A 314 -34.88 5.24 -2.11
N VAL A 315 -35.59 5.82 -1.17
CA VAL A 315 -36.52 5.10 -0.29
C VAL A 315 -37.81 4.83 -1.07
N ALA A 316 -38.27 3.60 -1.11
CA ALA A 316 -39.50 3.19 -1.73
C ALA A 316 -40.75 3.63 -0.91
N ASN A 317 -41.95 3.53 -1.50
CA ASN A 317 -43.20 3.93 -0.84
C ASN A 317 -43.52 3.09 0.42
N ASP A 318 -43.02 1.86 0.48
CA ASP A 318 -43.15 0.95 1.61
C ASP A 318 -42.00 1.09 2.65
N TYR A 319 -41.22 2.17 2.55
CA TYR A 319 -40.05 2.44 3.37
C TYR A 319 -38.95 1.35 3.28
N THR A 320 -38.89 0.66 2.15
CA THR A 320 -37.78 -0.23 1.85
C THR A 320 -36.72 0.47 0.99
N ILE A 321 -35.51 -0.07 1.04
CA ILE A 321 -34.38 0.34 0.23
C ILE A 321 -33.84 -0.91 -0.46
N SER A 322 -33.64 -0.85 -1.77
CA SER A 322 -33.00 -1.91 -2.53
C SER A 322 -31.51 -1.62 -2.66
N TRP A 323 -30.65 -2.54 -2.20
CA TRP A 323 -29.21 -2.42 -2.30
C TRP A 323 -28.51 -3.78 -2.41
N SER A 324 -27.55 -3.90 -3.33
CA SER A 324 -26.81 -5.16 -3.59
C SER A 324 -27.70 -6.37 -3.75
N GLY A 325 -28.83 -6.24 -4.48
CA GLY A 325 -29.79 -7.34 -4.71
C GLY A 325 -30.64 -7.74 -3.49
N LYS A 326 -30.52 -7.03 -2.37
CA LYS A 326 -31.28 -7.26 -1.15
C LYS A 326 -32.19 -6.07 -0.84
N HIS A 327 -33.25 -6.33 -0.07
CA HIS A 327 -34.14 -5.28 0.42
C HIS A 327 -33.91 -5.06 1.92
N TYR A 328 -33.94 -3.80 2.31
CA TYR A 328 -33.74 -3.38 3.70
C TYR A 328 -34.91 -2.52 4.12
N GLN A 329 -35.51 -2.80 5.28
CA GLN A 329 -36.61 -2.06 5.87
C GLN A 329 -36.11 -1.00 6.83
N ILE A 330 -36.63 0.22 6.71
CA ILE A 330 -36.47 1.24 7.72
C ILE A 330 -37.38 0.88 8.91
N PRO A 331 -36.87 0.83 10.13
CA PRO A 331 -37.66 0.56 11.34
C PRO A 331 -38.80 1.57 11.50
N LYS A 332 -39.97 1.12 11.97
CA LYS A 332 -41.16 1.96 12.13
C LYS A 332 -40.89 3.20 12.98
N ASP A 333 -40.12 3.06 14.05
CA ASP A 333 -39.74 4.13 14.98
C ASP A 333 -38.86 5.22 14.35
N SER A 334 -38.27 4.92 13.21
CA SER A 334 -37.39 5.84 12.46
C SER A 334 -38.09 6.51 11.28
N ILE A 335 -39.34 6.16 11.03
CA ILE A 335 -40.11 6.73 9.92
C ILE A 335 -40.53 8.17 10.27
N ARG A 336 -40.22 9.10 9.37
CA ARG A 336 -40.53 10.53 9.50
C ARG A 336 -41.21 11.05 8.24
N PRO A 337 -41.97 12.13 8.31
CA PRO A 337 -42.52 12.83 7.13
C PRO A 337 -41.36 13.18 6.15
N GLY A 338 -41.63 13.05 4.85
CA GLY A 338 -40.66 13.33 3.79
C GLY A 338 -39.66 12.20 3.47
N LEU A 339 -39.68 11.08 4.20
CA LEU A 339 -38.78 9.98 3.95
C LEU A 339 -39.13 9.17 2.70
N ARG A 340 -40.38 9.09 2.33
CA ARG A 340 -40.83 8.45 1.06
C ARG A 340 -40.24 9.17 -0.13
N SER A 341 -39.69 8.41 -1.06
CA SER A 341 -39.02 8.92 -2.25
C SER A 341 -37.77 9.77 -1.97
N ALA A 342 -37.36 9.97 -0.71
CA ALA A 342 -36.14 10.66 -0.38
C ALA A 342 -34.91 9.84 -0.83
N THR A 343 -33.89 10.55 -1.24
CA THR A 343 -32.58 9.95 -1.47
C THR A 343 -31.80 9.98 -0.16
N ILE A 344 -31.35 8.81 0.30
CA ILE A 344 -30.58 8.67 1.54
C ILE A 344 -29.21 8.05 1.26
N ARG A 345 -28.26 8.36 2.11
CA ARG A 345 -26.94 7.69 2.14
C ARG A 345 -27.12 6.34 2.84
N VAL A 346 -26.69 5.26 2.19
CA VAL A 346 -26.65 3.90 2.76
C VAL A 346 -25.21 3.54 3.02
N GLU A 347 -24.92 3.08 4.22
CA GLU A 347 -23.58 2.78 4.74
C GLU A 347 -23.49 1.32 5.12
N ARG A 348 -22.59 0.56 4.48
CA ARG A 348 -22.15 -0.75 4.98
C ARG A 348 -20.88 -0.54 5.78
N ARG A 349 -21.00 -0.64 7.09
CA ARG A 349 -19.89 -0.47 8.01
C ARG A 349 -18.93 -1.65 7.98
N LEU A 350 -17.74 -1.48 8.55
CA LEU A 350 -16.68 -2.51 8.56
C LEU A 350 -17.05 -3.75 9.38
N ASP A 351 -18.00 -3.62 10.30
CA ASP A 351 -18.58 -4.73 11.07
C ASP A 351 -19.68 -5.50 10.30
N GLY A 352 -19.99 -5.08 9.07
CA GLY A 352 -21.02 -5.66 8.22
C GLY A 352 -22.42 -5.13 8.47
N THR A 353 -22.64 -4.25 9.44
CA THR A 353 -23.95 -3.62 9.70
C THR A 353 -24.30 -2.61 8.60
N ILE A 354 -25.60 -2.44 8.34
CA ILE A 354 -26.11 -1.54 7.32
C ILE A 354 -26.91 -0.44 7.96
N HIS A 355 -26.57 0.78 7.62
CA HIS A 355 -27.22 1.98 8.15
C HIS A 355 -27.67 2.88 7.00
N GLY A 356 -28.80 3.57 7.21
CA GLY A 356 -29.23 4.70 6.39
C GLY A 356 -28.91 6.00 7.10
N ARG A 357 -28.47 7.03 6.37
CA ARG A 357 -28.26 8.37 6.92
C ARG A 357 -29.17 9.37 6.21
N VAL A 358 -29.95 10.10 7.00
CA VAL A 358 -30.83 11.19 6.53
C VAL A 358 -30.43 12.45 7.29
N GLY A 359 -29.75 13.37 6.62
CA GLY A 359 -29.09 14.49 7.29
C GLY A 359 -28.08 13.97 8.32
N GLU A 360 -28.20 14.38 9.57
CA GLU A 360 -27.32 13.94 10.66
C GLU A 360 -27.82 12.68 11.39
N THR A 361 -29.02 12.19 11.06
CA THR A 361 -29.62 11.04 11.76
C THR A 361 -29.21 9.73 11.09
N THR A 362 -28.62 8.84 11.88
CA THR A 362 -28.29 7.46 11.47
C THR A 362 -29.43 6.52 11.85
N ILE A 363 -29.89 5.72 10.89
CA ILE A 363 -31.00 4.77 11.03
C ILE A 363 -30.47 3.36 10.76
N PRO A 364 -30.56 2.41 11.70
CA PRO A 364 -30.18 1.03 11.42
C PRO A 364 -31.16 0.40 10.42
N LEU A 365 -30.67 -0.25 9.38
CA LEU A 365 -31.47 -0.90 8.38
C LEU A 365 -31.52 -2.41 8.62
N LYS A 366 -32.72 -3.01 8.55
CA LYS A 366 -32.91 -4.45 8.74
C LYS A 366 -33.20 -5.13 7.41
N ALA A 367 -32.47 -6.20 7.09
CA ALA A 367 -32.75 -6.97 5.90
C ALA A 367 -34.19 -7.52 5.95
N CYS A 368 -34.90 -7.42 4.84
CA CYS A 368 -36.26 -7.96 4.69
C CYS A 368 -36.38 -8.69 3.35
N VAL A 369 -37.27 -9.68 3.33
CA VAL A 369 -37.66 -10.35 2.09
C VAL A 369 -38.89 -9.62 1.56
N ARG A 370 -38.82 -9.11 0.34
CA ARG A 370 -39.99 -8.52 -0.31
C ARG A 370 -40.98 -9.64 -0.57
N GLN A 371 -42.11 -9.63 0.13
CA GLN A 371 -43.23 -10.50 -0.22
C GLN A 371 -43.72 -10.06 -1.60
N THR A 372 -43.47 -10.87 -2.60
CA THR A 372 -44.15 -10.69 -3.90
C THR A 372 -45.64 -10.80 -3.61
N PRO A 373 -46.47 -9.80 -3.98
CA PRO A 373 -47.91 -9.96 -3.85
C PRO A 373 -48.29 -11.26 -4.53
N ALA A 374 -49.09 -12.09 -3.87
CA ALA A 374 -49.63 -13.24 -4.52
C ALA A 374 -50.29 -12.79 -5.84
N PRO A 375 -50.08 -13.54 -6.94
CA PRO A 375 -50.78 -13.20 -8.18
C PRO A 375 -52.27 -13.06 -7.85
N PRO A 376 -52.89 -11.99 -8.34
CA PRO A 376 -54.34 -11.81 -8.07
C PRO A 376 -55.05 -13.11 -8.39
N ALA A 377 -55.83 -13.59 -7.43
CA ALA A 377 -56.64 -14.80 -7.64
C ALA A 377 -57.35 -14.63 -8.99
N PRO A 378 -57.41 -15.66 -9.83
CA PRO A 378 -58.09 -15.54 -11.13
C PRO A 378 -59.49 -15.03 -10.83
N SER A 379 -59.76 -13.83 -11.29
CA SER A 379 -61.11 -13.24 -11.17
C SER A 379 -62.04 -14.23 -11.82
N SER A 380 -62.96 -14.82 -11.03
CA SER A 380 -64.06 -15.58 -11.57
C SER A 380 -64.76 -14.63 -12.53
N GLN A 381 -64.48 -14.76 -13.83
CA GLN A 381 -65.22 -14.07 -14.85
C GLN A 381 -66.67 -14.52 -14.66
N PRO A 382 -67.61 -13.58 -14.47
CA PRO A 382 -68.99 -13.97 -14.50
C PRO A 382 -69.25 -14.60 -15.88
N ALA A 383 -69.90 -15.77 -15.87
CA ALA A 383 -70.24 -16.53 -17.07
C ALA A 383 -70.78 -15.60 -18.13
N ARG A 384 -70.14 -15.54 -19.31
CA ARG A 384 -70.66 -14.84 -20.49
C ARG A 384 -72.06 -15.37 -20.75
N LYS A 385 -73.05 -14.54 -20.48
CA LYS A 385 -74.40 -14.75 -21.00
C LYS A 385 -74.31 -14.68 -22.51
N ASP A 386 -74.50 -15.81 -23.18
CA ASP A 386 -74.71 -15.86 -24.62
C ASP A 386 -75.91 -15.02 -25.03
N HIS A 387 -75.66 -13.80 -25.45
CA HIS A 387 -76.62 -12.99 -26.21
C HIS A 387 -76.34 -13.13 -27.71
N ASN A 388 -76.69 -14.31 -28.21
CA ASN A 388 -76.82 -14.50 -29.65
C ASN A 388 -78.19 -14.04 -30.09
N LYS A 389 -78.33 -12.76 -30.42
CA LYS A 389 -79.36 -12.23 -31.32
C LYS A 389 -78.76 -11.09 -32.11
N GLY A 390 -78.60 -11.34 -33.41
CA GLY A 390 -78.12 -10.39 -34.37
C GLY A 390 -78.98 -9.11 -34.46
N GLY A 391 -78.41 -8.02 -34.09
CA GLY A 391 -78.83 -6.70 -34.38
C GLY A 391 -77.73 -5.99 -35.12
N LYS A 392 -77.91 -5.74 -36.43
CA LYS A 392 -76.95 -4.92 -37.21
C LYS A 392 -76.96 -3.53 -36.64
N SER A 393 -75.86 -3.12 -36.08
CA SER A 393 -75.59 -1.80 -35.56
C SER A 393 -75.73 -0.79 -36.69
N SER A 394 -76.62 0.20 -36.52
CA SER A 394 -76.85 1.29 -37.47
C SER A 394 -75.73 2.31 -37.59
N TRP A 395 -74.63 2.09 -36.86
CA TRP A 395 -73.52 3.05 -36.78
C TRP A 395 -72.62 3.05 -38.03
N MET A 396 -72.70 2.02 -38.85
CA MET A 396 -71.86 1.89 -40.07
C MET A 396 -72.56 2.43 -41.34
N LYS A 397 -73.82 3.02 -41.26
CA LYS A 397 -74.53 3.42 -42.47
C LYS A 397 -74.11 4.78 -43.03
N ASN A 398 -73.35 5.60 -42.34
CA ASN A 398 -72.98 6.96 -42.76
C ASN A 398 -71.48 7.23 -42.93
N PHE A 399 -70.69 6.25 -43.07
CA PHE A 399 -69.26 6.48 -43.33
C PHE A 399 -68.97 6.36 -44.82
N LYS A 400 -68.91 7.50 -45.51
CA LYS A 400 -68.35 7.58 -46.86
C LYS A 400 -66.92 7.88 -46.81
N LEU A 401 -66.09 6.95 -47.19
CA LEU A 401 -64.66 7.16 -47.47
C LEU A 401 -64.55 8.00 -48.75
N ALA A 402 -63.99 9.19 -48.66
CA ALA A 402 -63.60 9.97 -49.82
C ALA A 402 -62.42 9.22 -50.53
N ALA A 403 -62.68 8.89 -51.81
CA ALA A 403 -61.67 8.29 -52.66
C ALA A 403 -60.55 9.35 -52.96
N GLY A 404 -59.33 9.01 -52.73
CA GLY A 404 -58.20 9.81 -53.21
C GLY A 404 -57.08 10.13 -52.17
N MET A 405 -56.47 9.13 -51.55
CA MET A 405 -55.08 9.33 -51.02
C MET A 405 -54.21 8.16 -51.46
N PRO A 406 -53.03 8.43 -52.03
CA PRO A 406 -52.16 7.38 -52.49
C PRO A 406 -51.43 6.69 -51.32
N VAL A 407 -51.38 5.36 -51.35
CA VAL A 407 -50.64 4.54 -50.40
C VAL A 407 -49.16 4.71 -50.69
N GLY A 408 -48.45 5.35 -49.81
CA GLY A 408 -46.99 5.47 -49.86
C GLY A 408 -46.32 4.12 -49.61
N LYS A 409 -45.42 3.72 -50.52
CA LYS A 409 -44.59 2.54 -50.38
C LYS A 409 -43.63 2.69 -49.23
N ALA A 410 -43.51 1.63 -48.43
CA ALA A 410 -42.52 1.52 -47.39
C ALA A 410 -41.09 1.74 -47.89
N GLY A 411 -40.37 2.68 -47.31
CA GLY A 411 -38.97 2.99 -47.67
C GLY A 411 -38.03 1.98 -47.08
N GLN A 412 -37.05 1.62 -47.85
CA GLN A 412 -35.88 0.82 -47.43
C GLN A 412 -34.98 1.59 -46.46
N PRO A 413 -34.27 0.92 -45.52
CA PRO A 413 -33.33 1.59 -44.62
C PRO A 413 -32.06 2.03 -45.39
N PRO A 414 -31.37 3.09 -44.90
CA PRO A 414 -30.17 3.63 -45.55
C PRO A 414 -28.96 2.71 -45.29
N PRO A 415 -27.93 2.73 -46.19
CA PRO A 415 -26.74 1.92 -46.08
C PRO A 415 -25.78 2.45 -44.98
N VAL A 416 -25.10 1.52 -44.34
CA VAL A 416 -24.05 1.75 -43.34
C VAL A 416 -22.81 2.31 -44.07
N PRO A 417 -22.13 3.36 -43.53
CA PRO A 417 -20.86 3.82 -44.10
C PRO A 417 -19.70 2.88 -43.66
N THR A 418 -18.82 2.65 -44.61
CA THR A 418 -17.53 1.92 -44.51
C THR A 418 -16.52 2.67 -43.66
#